data_af2ba8960855e91bfe3d215a46ef1628
#
_entry.id   af2ba8960855e91bfe3d215a46ef1628
#
_cell.length_a   1.000
_cell.length_b   1.000
_cell.length_c   1.000
_cell.angle_alpha   90.00
_cell.angle_beta   90.00
_cell.angle_gamma   90.00
#
_symmetry.space_group_name_H-M   'P 1'
#
loop_
_entity.id
_entity.type
_entity.pdbx_description
1 polymer ?
#
loop_
_entity_poly.entity_id
_entity_poly.type
_entity_poly.pdbx_seq_one_letter_code
_entity_poly.pdbx_strand_id
1 'polypeptide(L)'
;MKPRFLFLFVLILTLFLTACGKEKIENEVNWPIKDFSATTQQNKSMGLKDLKGKVWVSAFIFTSCADVCPPMTSNMVTLQKKLKDEKLTDVDLVSFSVDPTVDTPEVLTHYAKQFGVDFTNWTFLTGYSQEFIEKYAAESFKTIVKKPKDGNQVIHQTFLYLVDKEGKIKKTYSGYKDVPFDEIIHDIKALQ
;
A
#
# COMPACT_ATOMS: atom_id res chain seq x y z
N MET A 1 56.55 -11.78 -7.38
CA MET A 1 55.22 -12.38 -7.16
C MET A 1 54.86 -13.16 -8.41
N LYS A 2 54.56 -14.49 -8.28
CA LYS A 2 54.32 -15.33 -9.46
C LYS A 2 52.98 -14.97 -10.10
N PRO A 3 52.89 -14.79 -11.45
CA PRO A 3 51.69 -14.34 -12.14
C PRO A 3 50.40 -15.20 -11.86
N ARG A 4 50.60 -16.42 -11.42
CA ARG A 4 49.52 -17.34 -11.01
C ARG A 4 48.72 -16.85 -9.79
N PHE A 5 49.35 -16.12 -8.86
CA PHE A 5 48.68 -15.57 -7.67
C PHE A 5 47.81 -14.35 -8.02
N LEU A 6 48.28 -13.55 -8.98
CA LEU A 6 47.50 -12.39 -9.45
C LEU A 6 46.27 -12.81 -10.23
N PHE A 7 46.35 -13.88 -11.03
CA PHE A 7 45.21 -14.44 -11.76
C PHE A 7 44.13 -15.03 -10.83
N LEU A 8 44.53 -15.70 -9.76
CA LEU A 8 43.61 -16.23 -8.76
C LEU A 8 42.91 -15.12 -7.98
N PHE A 9 43.61 -14.01 -7.67
CA PHE A 9 43.05 -12.88 -6.94
C PHE A 9 42.03 -12.09 -7.80
N VAL A 10 42.31 -11.91 -9.10
CA VAL A 10 41.38 -11.31 -10.05
C VAL A 10 40.15 -12.18 -10.27
N LEU A 11 40.31 -13.51 -10.36
CA LEU A 11 39.17 -14.44 -10.51
C LEU A 11 38.24 -14.47 -9.29
N ILE A 12 38.81 -14.36 -8.08
CA ILE A 12 38.02 -14.27 -6.84
C ILE A 12 37.28 -12.94 -6.73
N LEU A 13 37.92 -11.83 -7.16
CA LEU A 13 37.32 -10.49 -7.14
C LEU A 13 36.11 -10.37 -8.10
N THR A 14 36.16 -11.07 -9.25
CA THR A 14 35.05 -11.07 -10.22
C THR A 14 33.86 -11.89 -9.74
N LEU A 15 34.02 -12.87 -8.85
CA LEU A 15 32.93 -13.67 -8.27
C LEU A 15 32.09 -12.89 -7.25
N PHE A 16 32.60 -11.80 -6.66
CA PHE A 16 31.86 -10.94 -5.75
C PHE A 16 31.02 -9.87 -6.45
N LEU A 17 31.16 -9.64 -7.75
CA LEU A 17 30.44 -8.61 -8.49
C LEU A 17 29.07 -9.06 -9.04
N THR A 18 28.70 -10.33 -8.92
CA THR A 18 27.45 -10.87 -9.50
C THR A 18 26.28 -11.02 -8.51
N ALA A 19 26.41 -10.56 -7.27
CA ALA A 19 25.41 -10.78 -6.21
C ALA A 19 24.40 -9.64 -5.98
N CYS A 20 24.35 -8.64 -6.86
CA CYS A 20 23.32 -7.57 -6.81
C CYS A 20 22.29 -7.73 -7.93
N GLY A 21 21.64 -8.89 -8.04
CA GLY A 21 20.39 -9.00 -8.77
C GLY A 21 19.28 -8.43 -7.90
N LYS A 22 18.68 -7.27 -8.28
CA LYS A 22 17.44 -6.84 -7.65
C LYS A 22 16.43 -7.99 -7.77
N GLU A 23 15.86 -8.41 -6.64
CA GLU A 23 14.74 -9.35 -6.65
C GLU A 23 13.63 -8.78 -7.54
N LYS A 24 13.12 -9.62 -8.44
CA LYS A 24 12.13 -9.18 -9.44
C LYS A 24 10.75 -9.49 -8.94
N ILE A 25 9.88 -8.50 -8.97
CA ILE A 25 8.45 -8.69 -8.67
C ILE A 25 7.82 -9.48 -9.82
N GLU A 26 7.24 -10.62 -9.52
CA GLU A 26 6.49 -11.40 -10.50
C GLU A 26 5.15 -10.74 -10.86
N ASN A 27 4.77 -10.78 -12.13
CA ASN A 27 3.55 -10.15 -12.65
C ASN A 27 3.45 -8.65 -12.33
N GLU A 28 4.61 -7.98 -12.33
CA GLU A 28 4.72 -6.54 -12.09
C GLU A 28 3.91 -5.74 -13.11
N VAL A 29 3.16 -4.75 -12.60
CA VAL A 29 2.54 -3.70 -13.41
C VAL A 29 3.27 -2.37 -13.17
N ASN A 30 2.91 -1.32 -13.92
CA ASN A 30 3.52 0.02 -13.77
C ASN A 30 2.43 1.09 -13.99
N TRP A 31 1.41 1.10 -13.12
CA TRP A 31 0.30 2.04 -13.25
C TRP A 31 0.61 3.31 -12.45
N PRO A 32 0.79 4.46 -13.11
CA PRO A 32 1.04 5.70 -12.41
C PRO A 32 -0.22 6.14 -11.64
N ILE A 33 -0.01 6.49 -10.37
CA ILE A 33 -1.04 7.09 -9.54
C ILE A 33 -1.10 8.59 -9.85
N LYS A 34 -2.31 9.11 -10.07
CA LYS A 34 -2.56 10.54 -10.25
C LYS A 34 -2.41 11.30 -8.95
N ASP A 35 -2.10 12.59 -9.04
CA ASP A 35 -2.10 13.45 -7.87
C ASP A 35 -3.47 13.50 -7.20
N PHE A 36 -3.46 13.62 -5.88
CA PHE A 36 -4.65 13.78 -5.06
C PHE A 36 -4.39 14.78 -3.94
N SER A 37 -5.48 15.28 -3.38
CA SER A 37 -5.50 16.04 -2.14
C SER A 37 -6.59 15.46 -1.25
N ALA A 38 -6.23 15.13 -0.01
CA ALA A 38 -7.11 14.48 0.96
C ALA A 38 -6.88 15.05 2.36
N THR A 39 -7.81 14.75 3.25
CA THR A 39 -7.69 15.00 4.68
C THR A 39 -7.42 13.68 5.40
N THR A 40 -6.40 13.65 6.26
CA THR A 40 -6.09 12.48 7.07
C THR A 40 -7.05 12.35 8.25
N GLN A 41 -7.08 11.17 8.89
CA GLN A 41 -7.81 10.95 10.15
C GLN A 41 -7.35 11.86 11.30
N GLN A 42 -6.23 12.57 11.15
CA GLN A 42 -5.72 13.57 12.11
C GLN A 42 -6.03 15.02 11.68
N ASN A 43 -6.95 15.22 10.74
CA ASN A 43 -7.31 16.53 10.18
C ASN A 43 -6.13 17.29 9.52
N LYS A 44 -5.15 16.55 8.95
CA LYS A 44 -4.04 17.14 8.20
C LYS A 44 -4.25 16.95 6.70
N SER A 45 -3.79 17.89 5.89
CA SER A 45 -3.76 17.73 4.44
C SER A 45 -2.67 16.73 4.04
N MET A 46 -2.97 15.84 3.08
CA MET A 46 -2.04 14.89 2.50
C MET A 46 -2.31 14.71 1.00
N GLY A 47 -1.26 14.52 0.22
CA GLY A 47 -1.34 14.23 -1.21
C GLY A 47 -0.26 13.26 -1.66
N LEU A 48 -0.23 12.90 -2.94
CA LEU A 48 0.76 11.97 -3.50
C LEU A 48 2.21 12.42 -3.25
N LYS A 49 2.46 13.72 -3.24
CA LYS A 49 3.79 14.31 -2.97
C LYS A 49 4.36 13.90 -1.60
N ASP A 50 3.49 13.67 -0.61
CA ASP A 50 3.87 13.33 0.76
C ASP A 50 4.25 11.83 0.89
N LEU A 51 3.94 11.02 -0.14
CA LEU A 51 4.28 9.60 -0.26
C LEU A 51 5.45 9.34 -1.22
N LYS A 52 5.91 10.34 -1.96
CA LYS A 52 7.06 10.18 -2.85
C LYS A 52 8.34 9.82 -2.09
N GLY A 53 9.12 8.91 -2.65
CA GLY A 53 10.33 8.39 -2.03
C GLY A 53 10.10 7.25 -1.03
N LYS A 54 8.83 6.87 -0.80
CA LYS A 54 8.46 5.77 0.08
C LYS A 54 7.76 4.66 -0.69
N VAL A 55 7.97 3.42 -0.25
CA VAL A 55 7.13 2.28 -0.64
C VAL A 55 5.91 2.29 0.26
N TRP A 56 4.73 2.06 -0.30
CA TRP A 56 3.51 2.02 0.48
C TRP A 56 2.51 0.98 -0.03
N VAL A 57 1.65 0.52 0.87
CA VAL A 57 0.55 -0.40 0.54
C VAL A 57 -0.77 0.31 0.76
N SER A 58 -1.66 0.25 -0.23
CA SER A 58 -2.96 0.91 -0.19
C SER A 58 -4.12 -0.06 -0.20
N ALA A 59 -5.23 0.37 0.41
CA ALA A 59 -6.52 -0.30 0.33
C ALA A 59 -7.66 0.74 0.27
N PHE A 60 -8.81 0.32 -0.27
CA PHE A 60 -10.06 1.06 -0.18
C PHE A 60 -10.93 0.48 0.94
N ILE A 61 -11.50 1.35 1.76
CA ILE A 61 -12.36 0.97 2.89
C ILE A 61 -13.54 1.95 3.03
N PHE A 62 -14.55 1.56 3.79
CA PHE A 62 -15.51 2.48 4.40
C PHE A 62 -16.00 1.93 5.74
N THR A 63 -16.29 2.82 6.69
CA THR A 63 -16.53 2.43 8.09
C THR A 63 -17.86 1.76 8.31
N SER A 64 -18.86 2.02 7.45
CA SER A 64 -20.20 1.41 7.51
C SER A 64 -20.30 0.05 6.81
N CYS A 65 -19.17 -0.50 6.33
CA CYS A 65 -19.12 -1.83 5.72
C CYS A 65 -19.23 -2.90 6.80
N ALA A 66 -20.26 -3.75 6.68
CA ALA A 66 -20.49 -4.83 7.64
C ALA A 66 -19.85 -6.17 7.23
N ASP A 67 -19.27 -6.29 6.04
CA ASP A 67 -18.86 -7.57 5.46
C ASP A 67 -17.34 -7.65 5.24
N VAL A 68 -16.82 -7.03 4.19
CA VAL A 68 -15.42 -7.26 3.73
C VAL A 68 -14.41 -6.30 4.35
N CYS A 69 -14.78 -5.08 4.74
CA CYS A 69 -13.82 -4.10 5.27
C CYS A 69 -13.25 -4.48 6.65
N PRO A 70 -14.02 -5.02 7.62
CA PRO A 70 -13.45 -5.44 8.88
C PRO A 70 -12.35 -6.51 8.75
N PRO A 71 -12.53 -7.63 8.02
CA PRO A 71 -11.45 -8.58 7.80
C PRO A 71 -10.28 -8.01 6.98
N MET A 72 -10.54 -7.15 5.98
CA MET A 72 -9.46 -6.46 5.25
C MET A 72 -8.63 -5.57 6.17
N THR A 73 -9.26 -4.81 7.06
CA THR A 73 -8.56 -3.97 8.03
C THR A 73 -7.74 -4.84 9.01
N SER A 74 -8.28 -5.96 9.48
CA SER A 74 -7.54 -6.92 10.30
C SER A 74 -6.33 -7.51 9.58
N ASN A 75 -6.45 -7.80 8.28
CA ASN A 75 -5.34 -8.25 7.45
C ASN A 75 -4.27 -7.16 7.29
N MET A 76 -4.67 -5.91 7.12
CA MET A 76 -3.73 -4.78 7.08
C MET A 76 -3.02 -4.58 8.44
N VAL A 77 -3.69 -4.80 9.57
CA VAL A 77 -3.03 -4.82 10.90
C VAL A 77 -2.01 -5.96 10.97
N THR A 78 -2.33 -7.13 10.43
CA THR A 78 -1.39 -8.25 10.35
C THR A 78 -0.18 -7.89 9.49
N LEU A 79 -0.40 -7.24 8.33
CA LEU A 79 0.68 -6.74 7.48
C LEU A 79 1.54 -5.70 8.24
N GLN A 80 0.92 -4.74 8.94
CA GLN A 80 1.62 -3.75 9.75
C GLN A 80 2.56 -4.39 10.79
N LYS A 81 2.11 -5.45 11.47
CA LYS A 81 2.93 -6.21 12.41
C LYS A 81 4.10 -6.90 11.71
N LYS A 82 3.84 -7.58 10.59
CA LYS A 82 4.89 -8.22 9.79
C LYS A 82 5.94 -7.22 9.31
N LEU A 83 5.55 -6.03 8.84
CA LEU A 83 6.48 -4.97 8.47
C LEU A 83 7.40 -4.58 9.64
N LYS A 84 6.85 -4.46 10.85
CA LYS A 84 7.61 -4.17 12.06
C LYS A 84 8.59 -5.29 12.42
N ASP A 85 8.12 -6.54 12.37
CA ASP A 85 8.94 -7.73 12.69
C ASP A 85 10.11 -7.86 11.71
N GLU A 86 9.89 -7.56 10.44
CA GLU A 86 10.89 -7.54 9.36
C GLU A 86 11.75 -6.26 9.33
N LYS A 87 11.52 -5.31 10.25
CA LYS A 87 12.22 -4.01 10.34
C LYS A 87 12.07 -3.13 9.09
N LEU A 88 10.97 -3.28 8.36
CA LEU A 88 10.61 -2.47 7.21
C LEU A 88 9.87 -1.20 7.66
N THR A 89 10.58 -0.30 8.36
CA THR A 89 10.02 0.88 9.03
C THR A 89 9.67 2.03 8.09
N ASP A 90 10.23 2.03 6.88
CA ASP A 90 10.02 3.08 5.87
C ASP A 90 8.87 2.76 4.89
N VAL A 91 8.01 1.81 5.25
CA VAL A 91 6.83 1.43 4.47
C VAL A 91 5.59 2.03 5.11
N ASP A 92 4.85 2.82 4.33
CA ASP A 92 3.59 3.41 4.78
C ASP A 92 2.39 2.53 4.37
N LEU A 93 1.34 2.55 5.17
CA LEU A 93 0.03 2.00 4.85
C LEU A 93 -0.95 3.15 4.64
N VAL A 94 -1.77 3.08 3.57
CA VAL A 94 -2.69 4.15 3.20
C VAL A 94 -4.07 3.56 2.90
N SER A 95 -5.07 3.93 3.66
CA SER A 95 -6.46 3.53 3.42
C SER A 95 -7.27 4.71 2.89
N PHE A 96 -7.83 4.60 1.69
CA PHE A 96 -8.74 5.58 1.11
C PHE A 96 -10.17 5.24 1.49
N SER A 97 -10.89 6.16 2.13
CA SER A 97 -12.34 5.99 2.31
C SER A 97 -13.06 6.08 0.97
N VAL A 98 -13.98 5.16 0.72
CA VAL A 98 -14.86 5.20 -0.46
C VAL A 98 -16.25 5.76 -0.13
N ASP A 99 -16.47 6.18 1.12
CA ASP A 99 -17.67 6.87 1.58
C ASP A 99 -17.33 8.17 2.34
N PRO A 100 -16.69 9.15 1.67
CA PRO A 100 -16.19 10.36 2.33
C PRO A 100 -17.29 11.24 2.94
N THR A 101 -18.54 11.03 2.58
CA THR A 101 -19.67 11.76 3.16
C THR A 101 -20.06 11.27 4.57
N VAL A 102 -19.68 10.04 4.91
CA VAL A 102 -19.90 9.40 6.21
C VAL A 102 -18.61 9.35 7.02
N ASP A 103 -17.51 8.99 6.35
CA ASP A 103 -16.20 8.77 6.95
C ASP A 103 -15.46 10.09 7.20
N THR A 104 -15.87 10.83 8.26
CA THR A 104 -15.11 11.99 8.72
C THR A 104 -13.77 11.54 9.36
N PRO A 105 -12.79 12.44 9.56
CA PRO A 105 -11.55 12.13 10.27
C PRO A 105 -11.77 11.47 11.64
N GLU A 106 -12.76 11.93 12.39
CA GLU A 106 -13.14 11.39 13.71
C GLU A 106 -13.69 9.97 13.60
N VAL A 107 -14.56 9.72 12.61
CA VAL A 107 -15.14 8.40 12.33
C VAL A 107 -14.05 7.42 11.93
N LEU A 108 -13.15 7.80 11.04
CA LEU A 108 -12.00 7.00 10.63
C LEU A 108 -11.05 6.70 11.80
N THR A 109 -10.79 7.70 12.66
CA THR A 109 -9.98 7.51 13.87
C THR A 109 -10.62 6.50 14.82
N HIS A 110 -11.94 6.60 15.04
CA HIS A 110 -12.66 5.68 15.90
C HIS A 110 -12.62 4.26 15.35
N TYR A 111 -12.93 4.10 14.05
CA TYR A 111 -12.86 2.82 13.34
C TYR A 111 -11.46 2.17 13.47
N ALA A 112 -10.41 2.90 13.12
CA ALA A 112 -9.05 2.38 13.16
C ALA A 112 -8.62 1.92 14.56
N LYS A 113 -9.00 2.65 15.62
CA LYS A 113 -8.73 2.28 17.01
C LYS A 113 -9.36 0.96 17.42
N GLN A 114 -10.54 0.60 16.90
CA GLN A 114 -11.19 -0.68 17.19
C GLN A 114 -10.37 -1.88 16.71
N PHE A 115 -9.52 -1.70 15.69
CA PHE A 115 -8.63 -2.73 15.16
C PHE A 115 -7.22 -2.69 15.76
N GLY A 116 -6.93 -1.72 16.64
CA GLY A 116 -5.60 -1.54 17.23
C GLY A 116 -4.54 -1.05 16.22
N VAL A 117 -4.95 -0.23 15.25
CA VAL A 117 -4.06 0.38 14.25
C VAL A 117 -3.00 1.25 14.92
N ASP A 118 -1.76 1.08 14.52
CA ASP A 118 -0.65 1.99 14.85
C ASP A 118 -0.58 3.11 13.80
N PHE A 119 -0.86 4.35 14.20
CA PHE A 119 -0.85 5.51 13.33
C PHE A 119 0.54 6.04 12.98
N THR A 120 1.61 5.38 13.40
CA THR A 120 2.99 5.82 13.09
C THR A 120 3.31 5.70 11.61
N ASN A 121 2.78 4.66 10.93
CA ASN A 121 2.97 4.42 9.51
C ASN A 121 1.68 4.07 8.76
N TRP A 122 0.50 4.30 9.37
CA TRP A 122 -0.77 4.05 8.71
C TRP A 122 -1.68 5.27 8.73
N THR A 123 -2.06 5.73 7.54
CA THR A 123 -2.92 6.91 7.34
C THR A 123 -4.22 6.50 6.67
N PHE A 124 -5.32 7.06 7.17
CA PHE A 124 -6.65 6.96 6.58
C PHE A 124 -7.02 8.30 5.94
N LEU A 125 -7.54 8.26 4.72
CA LEU A 125 -7.79 9.42 3.88
C LEU A 125 -9.27 9.60 3.58
N THR A 126 -9.72 10.84 3.67
CA THR A 126 -11.09 11.31 3.37
C THR A 126 -11.03 12.78 2.90
N GLY A 127 -12.16 13.52 2.95
CA GLY A 127 -12.22 14.95 2.70
C GLY A 127 -12.25 15.34 1.21
N TYR A 128 -12.46 14.38 0.34
CA TYR A 128 -12.74 14.56 -1.09
C TYR A 128 -14.21 14.25 -1.40
N SER A 129 -14.67 14.56 -2.62
CA SER A 129 -16.03 14.21 -3.03
C SER A 129 -16.18 12.73 -3.39
N GLN A 130 -17.42 12.21 -3.33
CA GLN A 130 -17.74 10.86 -3.79
C GLN A 130 -17.37 10.65 -5.27
N GLU A 131 -17.66 11.64 -6.12
CA GLU A 131 -17.30 11.59 -7.53
C GLU A 131 -15.78 11.52 -7.74
N PHE A 132 -15.02 12.27 -6.92
CA PHE A 132 -13.57 12.20 -6.97
C PHE A 132 -13.05 10.79 -6.71
N ILE A 133 -13.48 10.14 -5.61
CA ILE A 133 -12.94 8.83 -5.25
C ILE A 133 -13.35 7.73 -6.24
N GLU A 134 -14.56 7.78 -6.80
CA GLU A 134 -14.99 6.87 -7.85
C GLU A 134 -14.12 6.99 -9.12
N LYS A 135 -13.86 8.22 -9.56
CA LYS A 135 -13.00 8.49 -10.70
C LYS A 135 -11.52 8.17 -10.42
N TYR A 136 -11.03 8.56 -9.25
CA TYR A 136 -9.66 8.34 -8.83
C TYR A 136 -9.30 6.85 -8.75
N ALA A 137 -10.18 6.02 -8.17
CA ALA A 137 -10.03 4.57 -8.13
C ALA A 137 -9.94 3.96 -9.54
N ALA A 138 -10.80 4.38 -10.46
CA ALA A 138 -10.79 3.89 -11.84
C ALA A 138 -9.51 4.30 -12.59
N GLU A 139 -9.11 5.56 -12.47
CA GLU A 139 -8.01 6.13 -13.26
C GLU A 139 -6.62 5.74 -12.73
N SER A 140 -6.45 5.67 -11.41
CA SER A 140 -5.16 5.38 -10.76
C SER A 140 -5.00 3.90 -10.40
N PHE A 141 -6.03 3.27 -9.83
CA PHE A 141 -5.97 1.91 -9.29
C PHE A 141 -6.57 0.86 -10.22
N LYS A 142 -7.15 1.27 -11.36
CA LYS A 142 -7.81 0.37 -12.32
C LYS A 142 -8.89 -0.51 -11.67
N THR A 143 -9.60 0.06 -10.71
CA THR A 143 -10.62 -0.62 -9.90
C THR A 143 -11.92 0.16 -9.88
N ILE A 144 -13.01 -0.53 -9.57
CA ILE A 144 -14.34 0.06 -9.49
C ILE A 144 -14.61 0.45 -8.04
N VAL A 145 -14.98 1.71 -7.85
CA VAL A 145 -15.65 2.22 -6.66
C VAL A 145 -16.96 2.85 -7.12
N LYS A 146 -18.09 2.45 -6.50
CA LYS A 146 -19.40 3.01 -6.85
C LYS A 146 -20.32 3.04 -5.64
N LYS A 147 -20.79 4.23 -5.28
CA LYS A 147 -21.85 4.40 -4.29
C LYS A 147 -23.20 4.38 -5.02
N PRO A 148 -24.07 3.39 -4.80
CA PRO A 148 -25.43 3.37 -5.35
C PRO A 148 -26.21 4.60 -4.88
N LYS A 149 -27.21 5.02 -5.66
CA LYS A 149 -28.11 6.12 -5.28
C LYS A 149 -28.98 5.74 -4.09
N ASP A 150 -29.38 4.46 -4.04
CA ASP A 150 -30.19 3.89 -2.99
C ASP A 150 -29.35 2.93 -2.17
N GLY A 151 -29.27 3.15 -0.84
CA GLY A 151 -28.52 2.33 0.09
C GLY A 151 -27.24 2.99 0.61
N ASN A 152 -26.67 2.35 1.63
CA ASN A 152 -25.48 2.82 2.36
C ASN A 152 -24.23 1.98 2.09
N GLN A 153 -24.30 0.98 1.20
CA GLN A 153 -23.17 0.12 0.86
C GLN A 153 -22.49 0.63 -0.40
N VAL A 154 -21.17 0.76 -0.35
CA VAL A 154 -20.34 1.17 -1.48
C VAL A 154 -19.72 -0.08 -2.12
N ILE A 155 -19.87 -0.21 -3.42
CA ILE A 155 -19.24 -1.28 -4.20
C ILE A 155 -17.76 -0.92 -4.38
N HIS A 156 -16.85 -1.77 -3.91
CA HIS A 156 -15.43 -1.66 -4.18
C HIS A 156 -14.76 -3.04 -4.18
N GLN A 157 -13.57 -3.13 -4.76
CA GLN A 157 -12.79 -4.37 -4.77
C GLN A 157 -11.99 -4.54 -3.47
N THR A 158 -11.64 -5.79 -3.15
CA THR A 158 -10.96 -6.18 -1.92
C THR A 158 -9.45 -6.37 -2.12
N PHE A 159 -8.81 -5.50 -2.89
CA PHE A 159 -7.39 -5.58 -3.21
C PHE A 159 -6.53 -4.73 -2.26
N LEU A 160 -5.29 -5.20 -2.05
CA LEU A 160 -4.17 -4.41 -1.59
C LEU A 160 -3.32 -4.03 -2.79
N TYR A 161 -2.80 -2.81 -2.81
CA TYR A 161 -2.01 -2.25 -3.90
C TYR A 161 -0.63 -1.86 -3.40
N LEU A 162 0.42 -2.51 -3.91
CA LEU A 162 1.80 -2.16 -3.61
C LEU A 162 2.26 -1.04 -4.55
N VAL A 163 2.77 0.04 -3.98
CA VAL A 163 3.20 1.24 -4.70
C VAL A 163 4.67 1.51 -4.43
N ASP A 164 5.41 1.83 -5.48
CA ASP A 164 6.83 2.16 -5.42
C ASP A 164 7.12 3.62 -5.01
N LYS A 165 8.41 3.93 -4.87
CA LYS A 165 8.91 5.26 -4.47
C LYS A 165 8.57 6.37 -5.48
N GLU A 166 8.31 6.02 -6.74
CA GLU A 166 7.88 6.95 -7.80
C GLU A 166 6.37 7.20 -7.82
N GLY A 167 5.59 6.46 -7.03
CA GLY A 167 4.13 6.53 -7.00
C GLY A 167 3.48 5.73 -8.13
N LYS A 168 4.04 4.57 -8.47
CA LYS A 168 3.46 3.63 -9.43
C LYS A 168 3.03 2.36 -8.71
N ILE A 169 1.83 1.88 -9.01
CA ILE A 169 1.38 0.57 -8.55
C ILE A 169 2.20 -0.48 -9.27
N LYS A 170 2.83 -1.35 -8.49
CA LYS A 170 3.69 -2.43 -8.96
C LYS A 170 2.97 -3.77 -8.99
N LYS A 171 2.06 -3.99 -8.02
CA LYS A 171 1.32 -5.25 -7.92
C LYS A 171 0.05 -5.08 -7.10
N THR A 172 -0.90 -5.98 -7.32
CA THR A 172 -2.14 -6.08 -6.56
C THR A 172 -2.24 -7.47 -5.92
N TYR A 173 -2.78 -7.53 -4.71
CA TYR A 173 -2.96 -8.78 -3.96
C TYR A 173 -4.38 -8.87 -3.42
N SER A 174 -4.85 -10.09 -3.13
CA SER A 174 -6.05 -10.25 -2.32
C SER A 174 -5.85 -9.58 -0.95
N GLY A 175 -6.79 -8.74 -0.53
CA GLY A 175 -6.80 -8.13 0.79
C GLY A 175 -7.78 -8.78 1.76
N TYR A 176 -8.63 -9.72 1.28
CA TYR A 176 -9.73 -10.30 2.03
C TYR A 176 -9.47 -11.75 2.47
N LYS A 177 -9.34 -12.67 1.51
CA LYS A 177 -9.08 -14.09 1.76
C LYS A 177 -7.74 -14.48 1.17
N ASP A 178 -7.06 -15.43 1.83
CA ASP A 178 -5.79 -15.98 1.38
C ASP A 178 -4.77 -14.90 1.04
N VAL A 179 -4.64 -13.90 1.96
CA VAL A 179 -3.71 -12.78 1.78
C VAL A 179 -2.28 -13.29 1.74
N PRO A 180 -1.53 -13.07 0.64
CA PRO A 180 -0.20 -13.63 0.47
C PRO A 180 0.85 -12.76 1.18
N PHE A 181 0.83 -12.71 2.51
CA PHE A 181 1.67 -11.81 3.31
C PHE A 181 3.17 -11.96 3.01
N ASP A 182 3.65 -13.18 2.84
CA ASP A 182 5.08 -13.43 2.63
C ASP A 182 5.52 -12.93 1.25
N GLU A 183 4.65 -13.06 0.23
CA GLU A 183 4.87 -12.48 -1.10
C GLU A 183 4.84 -10.94 -1.04
N ILE A 184 3.89 -10.34 -0.30
CA ILE A 184 3.83 -8.89 -0.11
C ILE A 184 5.13 -8.37 0.54
N ILE A 185 5.61 -9.03 1.59
CA ILE A 185 6.86 -8.66 2.27
C ILE A 185 8.06 -8.81 1.34
N HIS A 186 8.14 -9.91 0.57
CA HIS A 186 9.18 -10.13 -0.45
C HIS A 186 9.19 -8.98 -1.46
N ASP A 187 8.05 -8.67 -2.06
CA ASP A 187 7.94 -7.65 -3.11
C ASP A 187 8.21 -6.23 -2.56
N ILE A 188 7.84 -5.95 -1.30
CA ILE A 188 8.23 -4.70 -0.61
C ILE A 188 9.75 -4.60 -0.49
N LYS A 189 10.45 -5.69 -0.09
CA LYS A 189 11.92 -5.70 0.01
C LYS A 189 12.59 -5.45 -1.33
N ALA A 190 12.03 -5.96 -2.43
CA ALA A 190 12.51 -5.73 -3.78
C ALA A 190 12.42 -4.25 -4.23
N LEU A 191 11.55 -3.44 -3.58
CA LEU A 191 11.36 -2.01 -3.86
C LEU A 191 12.16 -1.07 -2.93
N GLN A 192 12.79 -1.61 -1.87
CA GLN A 192 13.58 -0.80 -0.94
C GLN A 192 14.96 -0.46 -1.53
#